data_a0f0ec1c3a1ae03687f45f3a0e8e8bf6
#
_entry.id   a0f0ec1c3a1ae03687f45f3a0e8e8bf6
#
_cell.length_a   1.000
_cell.length_b   1.000
_cell.length_c   1.000
_cell.angle_alpha   90.00
_cell.angle_beta   90.00
_cell.angle_gamma   90.00
#
_symmetry.space_group_name_H-M   'P 1'
#
loop_
_entity.id
_entity.type
_entity.pdbx_description
1 polymer ?
#
loop_
_entity_poly.entity_id
_entity_poly.type
_entity_poly.pdbx_seq_one_letter_code
_entity_poly.pdbx_strand_id
1 'polypeptide(L)'
;KNFEQIREIFESGADKIHINSHLFNDLNFIKKFENIYGGQSISVEIQTKLFEGSYYCFYDRGREFSSIKLLDWLKKLNDFNFGELIITDIERDGMKNGVNLELIDLVKQRINQKNLVYSGGFNPEIDDISILKKKLDGLMIALSLHDNLFSMKKFSERFNWKK
;
A
#
# COMPACT_ATOMS: atom_id res chain seq x y z
N LYS A 1 -14.27 -9.05 8.96
CA LYS A 1 -14.61 -8.13 10.06
C LYS A 1 -15.95 -7.50 9.74
N ASN A 2 -16.82 -7.33 10.74
CA ASN A 2 -18.10 -6.65 10.60
C ASN A 2 -17.94 -5.15 10.93
N PHE A 3 -18.96 -4.34 10.61
CA PHE A 3 -18.93 -2.89 10.88
C PHE A 3 -18.88 -2.54 12.37
N GLU A 4 -19.32 -3.42 13.25
CA GLU A 4 -19.27 -3.25 14.70
C GLU A 4 -17.83 -3.25 15.22
N GLN A 5 -17.02 -4.19 14.76
CA GLN A 5 -15.57 -4.21 15.07
C GLN A 5 -14.84 -2.98 14.52
N ILE A 6 -15.28 -2.45 13.37
CA ILE A 6 -14.69 -1.23 12.80
C ILE A 6 -15.05 -0.03 13.66
N ARG A 7 -16.29 0.07 14.14
CA ARG A 7 -16.72 1.14 15.05
C ARG A 7 -15.87 1.15 16.31
N GLU A 8 -15.66 0.00 16.94
CA GLU A 8 -14.81 -0.12 18.12
C GLU A 8 -13.37 0.37 17.84
N ILE A 9 -12.82 0.08 16.66
CA ILE A 9 -11.48 0.55 16.26
C ILE A 9 -11.42 2.08 16.20
N PHE A 10 -12.42 2.73 15.59
CA PHE A 10 -12.47 4.20 15.53
C PHE A 10 -12.76 4.84 16.90
N GLU A 11 -13.64 4.26 17.70
CA GLU A 11 -13.91 4.70 19.06
C GLU A 11 -12.66 4.58 19.95
N SER A 12 -11.75 3.65 19.63
CA SER A 12 -10.44 3.50 20.28
C SER A 12 -9.38 4.48 19.79
N GLY A 13 -9.72 5.39 18.87
CA GLY A 13 -8.85 6.48 18.42
C GLY A 13 -8.09 6.23 17.13
N ALA A 14 -8.47 5.24 16.32
CA ALA A 14 -7.87 5.07 14.99
C ALA A 14 -8.39 6.12 14.00
N ASP A 15 -7.50 6.71 13.19
CA ASP A 15 -7.84 7.65 12.13
C ASP A 15 -8.19 6.96 10.82
N LYS A 16 -7.65 5.76 10.59
CA LYS A 16 -7.83 4.97 9.36
C LYS A 16 -7.90 3.49 9.65
N ILE A 17 -8.57 2.78 8.76
CA ILE A 17 -8.44 1.32 8.66
C ILE A 17 -7.72 0.93 7.38
N HIS A 18 -7.01 -0.18 7.44
CA HIS A 18 -6.27 -0.76 6.35
C HIS A 18 -6.89 -2.11 5.98
N ILE A 19 -7.25 -2.30 4.70
CA ILE A 19 -7.99 -3.46 4.23
C ILE A 19 -7.33 -4.05 2.99
N ASN A 20 -7.14 -5.36 3.00
CA ASN A 20 -6.67 -6.15 1.86
C ASN A 20 -7.64 -7.32 1.58
N SER A 21 -7.44 -8.46 2.26
CA SER A 21 -8.07 -9.75 1.94
C SER A 21 -9.60 -9.71 1.86
N HIS A 22 -10.25 -8.88 2.66
CA HIS A 22 -11.70 -8.76 2.67
C HIS A 22 -12.27 -8.27 1.33
N LEU A 23 -11.54 -7.42 0.62
CA LEU A 23 -11.99 -6.81 -0.63
C LEU A 23 -12.09 -7.82 -1.79
N PHE A 24 -11.37 -8.93 -1.72
CA PHE A 24 -11.50 -10.00 -2.72
C PHE A 24 -12.88 -10.69 -2.66
N ASN A 25 -13.55 -10.63 -1.50
CA ASN A 25 -14.88 -11.19 -1.30
C ASN A 25 -16.00 -10.16 -1.46
N ASP A 26 -15.78 -8.90 -1.03
CA ASP A 26 -16.78 -7.83 -1.07
C ASP A 26 -16.12 -6.46 -1.33
N LEU A 27 -16.03 -6.06 -2.61
CA LEU A 27 -15.58 -4.72 -2.99
C LEU A 27 -16.58 -3.62 -2.60
N ASN A 28 -17.88 -3.94 -2.51
CA ASN A 28 -18.88 -2.97 -2.08
C ASN A 28 -18.72 -2.56 -0.62
N PHE A 29 -17.89 -3.27 0.13
CA PHE A 29 -17.47 -2.85 1.47
C PHE A 29 -16.90 -1.42 1.47
N ILE A 30 -16.13 -1.04 0.44
CA ILE A 30 -15.57 0.32 0.32
C ILE A 30 -16.70 1.35 0.29
N LYS A 31 -17.75 1.14 -0.53
CA LYS A 31 -18.90 2.07 -0.62
C LYS A 31 -19.69 2.15 0.69
N LYS A 32 -19.91 1.00 1.33
CA LYS A 32 -20.60 0.96 2.63
C LYS A 32 -19.80 1.71 3.70
N PHE A 33 -18.47 1.52 3.69
CA PHE A 33 -17.57 2.18 4.61
C PHE A 33 -17.51 3.70 4.36
N GLU A 34 -17.36 4.11 3.10
CA GLU A 34 -17.32 5.51 2.69
C GLU A 34 -18.54 6.28 3.18
N ASN A 35 -19.72 5.70 3.09
CA ASN A 35 -20.98 6.32 3.52
C ASN A 35 -21.05 6.60 5.03
N ILE A 36 -20.27 5.86 5.85
CA ILE A 36 -20.31 5.98 7.32
C ILE A 36 -19.13 6.83 7.83
N TYR A 37 -17.93 6.59 7.31
CA TYR A 37 -16.67 7.13 7.85
C TYR A 37 -15.93 8.04 6.89
N GLY A 38 -16.38 8.15 5.63
CA GLY A 38 -15.68 8.86 4.55
C GLY A 38 -14.56 8.04 3.92
N GLY A 39 -14.34 8.25 2.63
CA GLY A 39 -13.33 7.50 1.87
C GLY A 39 -11.89 7.73 2.35
N GLN A 40 -11.58 8.92 2.88
CA GLN A 40 -10.24 9.27 3.39
C GLN A 40 -9.80 8.39 4.59
N SER A 41 -10.74 7.76 5.29
CA SER A 41 -10.47 6.92 6.46
C SER A 41 -10.23 5.45 6.11
N ILE A 42 -10.17 5.10 4.82
CA ILE A 42 -9.85 3.75 4.35
C ILE A 42 -8.60 3.74 3.49
N SER A 43 -7.66 2.85 3.80
CA SER A 43 -6.51 2.49 2.98
C SER A 43 -6.74 1.11 2.38
N VAL A 44 -6.64 1.00 1.06
CA VAL A 44 -6.73 -0.26 0.34
C VAL A 44 -5.34 -0.79 0.07
N GLU A 45 -5.05 -2.01 0.50
CA GLU A 45 -3.79 -2.68 0.16
C GLU A 45 -3.99 -3.71 -0.95
N ILE A 46 -3.02 -3.75 -1.86
CA ILE A 46 -2.83 -4.84 -2.80
C ILE A 46 -1.45 -5.45 -2.56
N GLN A 47 -1.42 -6.71 -2.19
CA GLN A 47 -0.21 -7.52 -2.16
C GLN A 47 -0.03 -8.14 -3.54
N THR A 48 1.14 -7.98 -4.15
CA THR A 48 1.37 -8.40 -5.54
C THR A 48 2.73 -9.07 -5.72
N LYS A 49 2.78 -9.93 -6.73
CA LYS A 49 3.98 -10.65 -7.15
C LYS A 49 3.99 -10.79 -8.67
N LEU A 50 5.20 -10.74 -9.25
CA LEU A 50 5.40 -11.02 -10.67
C LEU A 50 5.32 -12.53 -10.90
N PHE A 51 4.47 -12.97 -11.81
CA PHE A 51 4.33 -14.36 -12.22
C PHE A 51 4.04 -14.44 -13.73
N GLU A 52 4.82 -15.23 -14.45
CA GLU A 52 4.70 -15.39 -15.91
C GLU A 52 4.57 -14.07 -16.68
N GLY A 53 5.41 -13.08 -16.34
CA GLY A 53 5.45 -11.79 -17.02
C GLY A 53 4.30 -10.83 -16.70
N SER A 54 3.46 -11.14 -15.71
CA SER A 54 2.37 -10.29 -15.23
C SER A 54 2.36 -10.20 -13.72
N TYR A 55 1.95 -9.04 -13.18
CA TYR A 55 1.71 -8.91 -11.75
C TYR A 55 0.32 -9.45 -11.41
N TYR A 56 0.24 -10.30 -10.37
CA TYR A 56 -0.99 -10.86 -9.83
C TYR A 56 -1.20 -10.43 -8.39
N CYS A 57 -2.47 -10.33 -8.00
CA CYS A 57 -2.86 -10.03 -6.65
C CYS A 57 -2.82 -11.26 -5.76
N PHE A 58 -2.41 -11.03 -4.51
CA PHE A 58 -2.39 -12.02 -3.44
C PHE A 58 -3.18 -11.49 -2.24
N TYR A 59 -3.64 -12.38 -1.39
CA TYR A 59 -4.32 -12.07 -0.14
C TYR A 59 -3.83 -12.98 1.00
N ASP A 60 -4.41 -12.86 2.18
CA ASP A 60 -3.96 -13.57 3.39
C ASP A 60 -2.44 -13.46 3.63
N ARG A 61 -1.95 -12.22 3.72
CA ARG A 61 -0.53 -11.91 3.94
C ARG A 61 0.39 -12.42 2.83
N GLY A 62 -0.07 -12.39 1.61
CA GLY A 62 0.69 -12.83 0.44
C GLY A 62 0.76 -14.34 0.24
N ARG A 63 -0.01 -15.14 1.00
CA ARG A 63 0.03 -16.60 0.94
C ARG A 63 -0.89 -17.17 -0.13
N GLU A 64 -2.03 -16.52 -0.36
CA GLU A 64 -3.07 -17.03 -1.23
C GLU A 64 -3.05 -16.30 -2.58
N PHE A 65 -2.98 -17.09 -3.65
CA PHE A 65 -3.01 -16.59 -5.02
C PHE A 65 -4.45 -16.33 -5.46
N SER A 66 -4.77 -15.09 -5.85
CA SER A 66 -6.14 -14.73 -6.24
C SER A 66 -6.49 -15.05 -7.70
N SER A 67 -5.49 -15.40 -8.54
CA SER A 67 -5.61 -15.48 -10.01
C SER A 67 -6.04 -14.18 -10.72
N ILE A 68 -6.18 -13.08 -9.99
CA ILE A 68 -6.56 -11.77 -10.54
C ILE A 68 -5.30 -10.99 -10.90
N LYS A 69 -5.20 -10.51 -12.13
CA LYS A 69 -4.11 -9.62 -12.54
C LYS A 69 -4.24 -8.27 -11.85
N LEU A 70 -3.09 -7.70 -11.45
CA LEU A 70 -3.02 -6.39 -10.80
C LEU A 70 -3.76 -5.30 -11.60
N LEU A 71 -3.56 -5.26 -12.92
CA LEU A 71 -4.18 -4.26 -13.78
C LEU A 71 -5.71 -4.34 -13.78
N ASP A 72 -6.27 -5.55 -13.77
CA ASP A 72 -7.72 -5.76 -13.72
C ASP A 72 -8.29 -5.35 -12.35
N TRP A 73 -7.51 -5.58 -11.27
CA TRP A 73 -7.91 -5.17 -9.94
C TRP A 73 -7.88 -3.65 -9.77
N LEU A 74 -6.83 -2.99 -10.26
CA LEU A 74 -6.73 -1.52 -10.26
C LEU A 74 -7.88 -0.88 -11.04
N LYS A 75 -8.25 -1.44 -12.20
CA LYS A 75 -9.39 -0.96 -12.97
C LYS A 75 -10.68 -1.00 -12.16
N LYS A 76 -10.95 -2.09 -11.45
CA LYS A 76 -12.13 -2.19 -10.56
C LYS A 76 -12.07 -1.20 -9.41
N LEU A 77 -10.90 -0.99 -8.81
CA LEU A 77 -10.73 -0.08 -7.67
C LEU A 77 -10.91 1.40 -8.04
N ASN A 78 -10.72 1.78 -9.30
CA ASN A 78 -10.95 3.14 -9.75
C ASN A 78 -12.42 3.58 -9.66
N ASP A 79 -13.36 2.66 -9.57
CA ASP A 79 -14.80 2.93 -9.38
C ASP A 79 -15.17 3.23 -7.91
N PHE A 80 -14.19 3.18 -7.00
CA PHE A 80 -14.41 3.36 -5.57
C PHE A 80 -13.63 4.55 -5.03
N ASN A 81 -14.21 5.23 -4.03
CA ASN A 81 -13.55 6.32 -3.33
C ASN A 81 -12.92 5.81 -2.02
N PHE A 82 -11.59 5.93 -1.93
CA PHE A 82 -10.78 5.61 -0.75
C PHE A 82 -9.56 6.54 -0.69
N GLY A 83 -8.96 6.70 0.50
CA GLY A 83 -7.94 7.71 0.75
C GLY A 83 -6.60 7.39 0.12
N GLU A 84 -6.14 6.14 0.20
CA GLU A 84 -4.83 5.75 -0.30
C GLU A 84 -4.80 4.28 -0.76
N LEU A 85 -3.97 4.03 -1.76
CA LEU A 85 -3.62 2.70 -2.23
C LEU A 85 -2.23 2.32 -1.71
N ILE A 86 -2.14 1.20 -1.05
CA ILE A 86 -0.87 0.61 -0.62
C ILE A 86 -0.55 -0.55 -1.56
N ILE A 87 0.60 -0.51 -2.21
CA ILE A 87 1.12 -1.61 -3.02
C ILE A 87 2.26 -2.27 -2.28
N THR A 88 2.09 -3.55 -1.98
CA THR A 88 3.12 -4.38 -1.35
C THR A 88 3.70 -5.36 -2.37
N ASP A 89 4.98 -5.21 -2.67
CA ASP A 89 5.74 -6.19 -3.47
C ASP A 89 6.22 -7.30 -2.53
N ILE A 90 5.52 -8.43 -2.54
CA ILE A 90 5.80 -9.55 -1.62
C ILE A 90 7.11 -10.29 -1.93
N GLU A 91 7.66 -10.15 -3.14
CA GLU A 91 8.97 -10.74 -3.47
C GLU A 91 10.12 -9.92 -2.89
N ARG A 92 9.89 -8.64 -2.63
CA ARG A 92 10.89 -7.74 -2.05
C ARG A 92 10.69 -7.51 -0.55
N ASP A 93 9.50 -7.84 -0.05
CA ASP A 93 9.21 -7.65 1.37
C ASP A 93 10.19 -8.45 2.24
N GLY A 94 10.84 -7.75 3.17
CA GLY A 94 11.87 -8.32 4.01
C GLY A 94 13.25 -8.49 3.36
N MET A 95 13.42 -8.29 2.06
CA MET A 95 14.67 -8.60 1.34
C MET A 95 15.69 -7.45 1.35
N LYS A 96 15.26 -6.20 1.59
CA LYS A 96 16.13 -4.99 1.58
C LYS A 96 16.95 -4.84 0.28
N ASN A 97 16.40 -5.27 -0.85
CA ASN A 97 17.04 -5.27 -2.16
C ASN A 97 16.61 -4.10 -3.05
N GLY A 98 16.05 -3.06 -2.44
CA GLY A 98 15.54 -1.87 -3.11
C GLY A 98 14.07 -1.97 -3.51
N VAL A 99 13.44 -0.82 -3.74
CA VAL A 99 12.05 -0.74 -4.19
C VAL A 99 11.91 -1.12 -5.67
N ASN A 100 10.72 -1.55 -6.06
CA ASN A 100 10.40 -1.92 -7.44
C ASN A 100 9.84 -0.70 -8.20
N LEU A 101 10.72 0.08 -8.83
CA LEU A 101 10.33 1.28 -9.56
C LEU A 101 9.40 0.97 -10.75
N GLU A 102 9.57 -0.18 -11.41
CA GLU A 102 8.72 -0.62 -12.51
C GLU A 102 7.28 -0.86 -12.04
N LEU A 103 7.11 -1.56 -10.92
CA LEU A 103 5.81 -1.78 -10.31
C LEU A 103 5.15 -0.46 -9.90
N ILE A 104 5.92 0.45 -9.28
CA ILE A 104 5.43 1.78 -8.89
C ILE A 104 4.92 2.56 -10.11
N ASP A 105 5.70 2.61 -11.19
CA ASP A 105 5.32 3.31 -12.41
C ASP A 105 4.09 2.69 -13.07
N LEU A 106 4.02 1.35 -13.10
CA LEU A 106 2.87 0.62 -13.62
C LEU A 106 1.58 0.99 -12.88
N VAL A 107 1.62 1.00 -11.54
CA VAL A 107 0.46 1.32 -10.71
C VAL A 107 0.08 2.79 -10.86
N LYS A 108 1.04 3.71 -10.81
CA LYS A 108 0.80 5.15 -10.90
C LYS A 108 0.12 5.57 -12.20
N GLN A 109 0.40 4.87 -13.29
CA GLN A 109 -0.25 5.10 -14.59
C GLN A 109 -1.70 4.57 -14.65
N ARG A 110 -2.13 3.77 -13.70
CA ARG A 110 -3.41 3.04 -13.75
C ARG A 110 -4.37 3.39 -12.63
N ILE A 111 -3.89 4.01 -11.56
CA ILE A 111 -4.73 4.45 -10.45
C ILE A 111 -5.05 5.94 -10.57
N ASN A 112 -6.32 6.29 -10.44
CA ASN A 112 -6.81 7.67 -10.60
C ASN A 112 -6.85 8.38 -9.24
N GLN A 113 -6.18 9.54 -9.13
CA GLN A 113 -6.32 10.51 -8.03
C GLN A 113 -6.29 9.90 -6.61
N LYS A 114 -5.47 8.87 -6.40
CA LYS A 114 -5.27 8.25 -5.09
C LYS A 114 -3.84 8.50 -4.63
N ASN A 115 -3.67 8.68 -3.33
CA ASN A 115 -2.35 8.64 -2.73
C ASN A 115 -1.77 7.24 -2.88
N LEU A 116 -0.56 7.14 -3.42
CA LEU A 116 0.13 5.88 -3.62
C LEU A 116 1.21 5.69 -2.57
N VAL A 117 1.06 4.62 -1.78
CA VAL A 117 2.03 4.16 -0.79
C VAL A 117 2.65 2.86 -1.26
N TYR A 118 3.95 2.72 -1.14
CA TYR A 118 4.65 1.48 -1.51
C TYR A 118 5.21 0.79 -0.28
N SER A 119 5.21 -0.55 -0.30
CA SER A 119 5.78 -1.43 0.72
C SER A 119 6.60 -2.54 0.06
N GLY A 120 7.73 -2.88 0.66
CA GLY A 120 8.60 -3.99 0.26
C GLY A 120 9.99 -3.56 -0.22
N GLY A 121 11.02 -4.14 0.38
CA GLY A 121 12.38 -4.09 -0.10
C GLY A 121 13.17 -2.80 0.15
N PHE A 122 12.59 -1.74 0.68
CA PHE A 122 13.29 -0.46 0.85
C PHE A 122 14.65 -0.62 1.54
N ASN A 123 15.67 -0.03 0.91
CA ASN A 123 17.03 0.02 1.43
C ASN A 123 17.64 1.41 1.17
N PRO A 124 17.98 2.19 2.21
CA PRO A 124 18.51 3.55 2.07
C PRO A 124 19.88 3.63 1.40
N GLU A 125 20.59 2.52 1.23
CA GLU A 125 21.88 2.44 0.54
C GLU A 125 21.72 2.27 -0.98
N ILE A 126 20.56 1.76 -1.41
CA ILE A 126 20.26 1.46 -2.81
C ILE A 126 19.27 2.48 -3.39
N ASP A 127 18.24 2.84 -2.60
CA ASP A 127 17.11 3.62 -3.06
C ASP A 127 17.36 5.13 -2.99
N ASP A 128 17.16 5.81 -4.10
CA ASP A 128 17.18 7.28 -4.15
C ASP A 128 15.82 7.85 -3.71
N ILE A 129 15.79 8.39 -2.50
CA ILE A 129 14.58 9.02 -1.94
C ILE A 129 14.10 10.21 -2.78
N SER A 130 14.98 10.92 -3.47
CA SER A 130 14.57 12.05 -4.33
C SER A 130 13.73 11.59 -5.51
N ILE A 131 14.01 10.40 -6.02
CA ILE A 131 13.20 9.72 -7.05
C ILE A 131 11.87 9.24 -6.46
N LEU A 132 11.92 8.59 -5.30
CA LEU A 132 10.72 8.05 -4.65
C LEU A 132 9.71 9.14 -4.29
N LYS A 133 10.16 10.28 -3.78
CA LYS A 133 9.29 11.44 -3.48
C LYS A 133 8.51 11.98 -4.69
N LYS A 134 9.02 11.82 -5.90
CA LYS A 134 8.33 12.24 -7.13
C LYS A 134 7.28 11.23 -7.58
N LYS A 135 7.43 9.98 -7.14
CA LYS A 135 6.61 8.86 -7.58
C LYS A 135 5.57 8.42 -6.56
N LEU A 136 5.83 8.59 -5.28
CA LEU A 136 5.04 8.09 -4.17
C LEU A 136 4.60 9.21 -3.23
N ASP A 137 3.44 9.04 -2.64
CA ASP A 137 2.92 9.88 -1.56
C ASP A 137 3.33 9.35 -0.18
N GLY A 138 3.69 8.07 -0.08
CA GLY A 138 4.17 7.43 1.13
C GLY A 138 5.03 6.20 0.88
N LEU A 139 5.79 5.81 1.90
CA LEU A 139 6.62 4.61 1.90
C LEU A 139 6.46 3.89 3.25
N MET A 140 6.11 2.62 3.22
CA MET A 140 6.09 1.77 4.41
C MET A 140 7.46 1.12 4.60
N ILE A 141 8.08 1.37 5.74
CA ILE A 141 9.42 0.87 6.06
C ILE A 141 9.34 0.08 7.37
N ALA A 142 9.80 -1.16 7.35
CA ALA A 142 9.86 -2.02 8.52
C ALA A 142 11.29 -2.50 8.79
N LEU A 143 11.75 -3.54 8.10
CA LEU A 143 13.01 -4.23 8.40
C LEU A 143 14.24 -3.33 8.32
N SER A 144 14.33 -2.43 7.34
CA SER A 144 15.48 -1.51 7.25
C SER A 144 15.60 -0.59 8.47
N LEU A 145 14.47 -0.25 9.10
CA LEU A 145 14.45 0.49 10.35
C LEU A 145 14.80 -0.39 11.55
N HIS A 146 14.23 -1.59 11.63
CA HIS A 146 14.54 -2.54 12.71
C HIS A 146 15.99 -2.98 12.72
N ASP A 147 16.59 -3.16 11.54
CA ASP A 147 18.01 -3.54 11.40
C ASP A 147 18.95 -2.35 11.53
N ASN A 148 18.44 -1.17 11.92
CA ASN A 148 19.22 0.05 12.12
C ASN A 148 20.04 0.50 10.90
N LEU A 149 19.61 0.20 9.68
CA LEU A 149 20.27 0.67 8.46
C LEU A 149 20.20 2.20 8.33
N PHE A 150 19.25 2.83 9.01
CA PHE A 150 19.16 4.28 9.15
C PHE A 150 18.40 4.67 10.41
N SER A 151 18.58 5.90 10.87
CA SER A 151 17.73 6.46 11.93
C SER A 151 16.67 7.39 11.32
N MET A 152 15.46 7.37 11.84
CA MET A 152 14.37 8.26 11.37
C MET A 152 14.76 9.74 11.52
N LYS A 153 15.53 10.11 12.55
CA LYS A 153 16.03 11.46 12.74
C LYS A 153 16.92 11.90 11.58
N LYS A 154 17.96 11.12 11.26
CA LYS A 154 18.88 11.40 10.14
C LYS A 154 18.15 11.37 8.81
N PHE A 155 17.17 10.47 8.66
CA PHE A 155 16.36 10.37 7.47
C PHE A 155 15.51 11.63 7.25
N SER A 156 14.83 12.12 8.28
CA SER A 156 14.01 13.34 8.18
C SER A 156 14.85 14.59 7.92
N GLU A 157 16.05 14.70 8.53
CA GLU A 157 16.99 15.79 8.31
C GLU A 157 17.52 15.81 6.86
N ARG A 158 17.96 14.64 6.36
CA ARG A 158 18.49 14.50 5.00
C ARG A 158 17.46 14.79 3.91
N PHE A 159 16.20 14.47 4.13
CA PHE A 159 15.17 14.58 3.12
C PHE A 159 14.25 15.79 3.30
N ASN A 160 14.54 16.66 4.28
CA ASN A 160 13.78 17.87 4.54
C ASN A 160 12.26 17.58 4.58
N TRP A 161 11.89 16.51 5.31
CA TRP A 161 10.51 16.08 5.49
C TRP A 161 9.87 17.10 6.44
N LYS A 162 9.36 18.19 5.89
CA LYS A 162 8.59 19.15 6.69
C LYS A 162 7.33 18.47 7.18
N LYS A 163 7.10 18.62 8.48
CA LYS A 163 5.84 18.27 9.14
C LYS A 163 4.65 18.98 8.50
#